data_c24879230e1cdf39419c40a4a920ba32
#
_entry.id   c24879230e1cdf39419c40a4a920ba32
#
_cell.length_a   1.000
_cell.length_b   1.000
_cell.length_c   1.000
_cell.angle_alpha   90.00
_cell.angle_beta   90.00
_cell.angle_gamma   90.00
#
_symmetry.space_group_name_H-M   'P 1'
#
loop_
_entity.id
_entity.type
_entity.pdbx_description
1 polymer ?
#
loop_
_entity_poly.entity_id
_entity_poly.type
_entity_poly.pdbx_seq_one_letter_code
_entity_poly.pdbx_strand_id
1 'polypeptide(L)'
;MDNISMVDVIHDLGLPVKFKKTSGDMDCPVCGGKKTLHFDLNREVFNCPKCGSIGGGVLDAWAFFRNVEGINKKEKRKNAKKDLDKFYNTEEVVEGWQDLRKEREFVLPPAKEYELAPIEPRDYTYKNLLDMLELTNAHRKSLHKRGLTDEDIEAYGFKSFPKANLAGIASSLLFKGCNLKGVPGFYQDDQDNWTLVSYGNGILIPVKNAKGQILAFQVRLDSGKPKYLTLSSSGRQSGASAKTFVHFANKSCSDISTIKKVILTEGPLKGDIINKYLNVPVLAIPGVNAINHLEAIIPQLKERGLKTVEIAFDMDFYDNEYVKKALIKMKRLLSDFGLEYVQLTWNKEQKGLDDFLLDMKKETQQ
;
A
#
# COMPACT_ATOMS: atom_id res chain seq x y z
N MET A 1 -13.90 -1.27 -27.70
CA MET A 1 -13.88 -0.08 -26.82
C MET A 1 -12.90 -0.19 -25.64
N ASP A 2 -12.09 -1.21 -25.57
CA ASP A 2 -11.21 -1.48 -24.42
C ASP A 2 -9.88 -0.70 -24.44
N ASN A 3 -9.76 0.31 -25.32
CA ASN A 3 -8.49 1.04 -25.53
C ASN A 3 -8.57 2.57 -25.50
N ILE A 4 -9.67 3.18 -25.02
CA ILE A 4 -9.76 4.65 -24.92
C ILE A 4 -9.17 5.07 -23.58
N SER A 5 -8.16 5.95 -23.60
CA SER A 5 -7.53 6.54 -22.41
C SER A 5 -8.09 7.94 -22.09
N MET A 6 -7.77 8.45 -20.90
CA MET A 6 -8.08 9.84 -20.56
C MET A 6 -7.37 10.84 -21.48
N VAL A 7 -6.20 10.50 -22.01
CA VAL A 7 -5.46 11.33 -22.95
C VAL A 7 -6.22 11.44 -24.26
N ASP A 8 -6.82 10.34 -24.74
CA ASP A 8 -7.67 10.34 -25.94
C ASP A 8 -8.85 11.30 -25.75
N VAL A 9 -9.55 11.20 -24.59
CA VAL A 9 -10.67 12.11 -24.28
C VAL A 9 -10.24 13.58 -24.29
N ILE A 10 -9.11 13.90 -23.66
CA ILE A 10 -8.58 15.27 -23.62
C ILE A 10 -8.32 15.78 -25.02
N HIS A 11 -7.71 14.94 -25.84
CA HIS A 11 -7.36 15.29 -27.21
C HIS A 11 -8.60 15.42 -28.12
N ASP A 12 -9.52 14.46 -28.06
CA ASP A 12 -10.70 14.38 -28.91
C ASP A 12 -11.70 15.50 -28.64
N LEU A 13 -11.70 15.98 -27.40
CA LEU A 13 -12.46 17.18 -27.00
C LEU A 13 -11.69 18.49 -27.26
N GLY A 14 -10.48 18.45 -27.82
CA GLY A 14 -9.67 19.63 -28.11
C GLY A 14 -9.32 20.46 -26.89
N LEU A 15 -9.15 19.80 -25.72
CA LEU A 15 -8.91 20.52 -24.47
C LEU A 15 -7.49 21.11 -24.41
N PRO A 16 -7.32 22.37 -23.99
CA PRO A 16 -6.04 23.08 -24.01
C PRO A 16 -5.12 22.66 -22.83
N VAL A 17 -4.90 21.37 -22.68
CA VAL A 17 -4.04 20.83 -21.62
C VAL A 17 -2.57 21.03 -21.98
N LYS A 18 -1.80 21.57 -21.03
CA LYS A 18 -0.35 21.64 -21.12
C LYS A 18 0.23 20.36 -20.52
N PHE A 19 0.62 19.44 -21.38
CA PHE A 19 1.18 18.15 -21.00
C PHE A 19 2.63 18.26 -20.52
N LYS A 20 2.96 17.48 -19.50
CA LYS A 20 4.28 17.07 -19.06
C LYS A 20 4.39 15.55 -19.26
N LYS A 21 5.52 14.91 -18.86
CA LYS A 21 5.75 13.47 -19.09
C LYS A 21 4.60 12.56 -18.59
N THR A 22 4.07 12.82 -17.40
CA THR A 22 3.06 11.96 -16.75
C THR A 22 1.88 12.75 -16.19
N SER A 23 1.83 14.06 -16.46
CA SER A 23 0.82 14.97 -15.93
C SER A 23 0.43 16.03 -16.95
N GLY A 24 -0.61 16.77 -16.65
CA GLY A 24 -1.03 17.91 -17.44
C GLY A 24 -1.77 18.92 -16.60
N ASP A 25 -1.77 20.17 -17.05
CA ASP A 25 -2.49 21.25 -16.38
C ASP A 25 -3.31 22.05 -17.39
N MET A 26 -4.51 22.47 -16.97
CA MET A 26 -5.33 23.42 -17.73
C MET A 26 -6.11 24.34 -16.80
N ASP A 27 -6.71 25.36 -17.36
CA ASP A 27 -7.65 26.22 -16.65
C ASP A 27 -8.91 25.40 -16.30
N CYS A 28 -9.38 25.48 -15.07
CA CYS A 28 -10.54 24.71 -14.65
C CYS A 28 -11.83 25.27 -15.27
N PRO A 29 -12.61 24.48 -16.02
CA PRO A 29 -13.82 24.95 -16.68
C PRO A 29 -14.95 25.28 -15.68
N VAL A 30 -14.90 24.73 -14.46
CA VAL A 30 -15.91 24.97 -13.42
C VAL A 30 -15.70 26.26 -12.66
N CYS A 31 -14.46 26.54 -12.23
CA CYS A 31 -14.18 27.71 -11.38
C CYS A 31 -13.34 28.81 -12.05
N GLY A 32 -12.97 28.64 -13.31
CA GLY A 32 -12.14 29.57 -14.05
C GLY A 32 -10.73 29.76 -13.49
N GLY A 33 -10.28 28.91 -12.58
CA GLY A 33 -8.94 28.97 -12.01
C GLY A 33 -7.89 28.68 -13.06
N LYS A 34 -6.90 29.56 -13.24
CA LYS A 34 -5.82 29.39 -14.21
C LYS A 34 -4.90 28.26 -13.81
N LYS A 35 -4.73 27.28 -14.68
CA LYS A 35 -3.88 26.07 -14.46
C LYS A 35 -4.16 25.33 -13.16
N THR A 36 -5.42 25.33 -12.69
CA THR A 36 -5.80 24.68 -11.43
C THR A 36 -6.40 23.31 -11.60
N LEU A 37 -6.74 22.89 -12.82
CA LEU A 37 -7.16 21.52 -13.10
C LEU A 37 -5.94 20.71 -13.49
N HIS A 38 -5.56 19.79 -12.59
CA HIS A 38 -4.38 18.94 -12.73
C HIS A 38 -4.80 17.53 -13.14
N PHE A 39 -4.01 16.92 -14.03
CA PHE A 39 -4.17 15.55 -14.49
C PHE A 39 -2.97 14.71 -14.06
N ASP A 40 -3.22 13.52 -13.53
CA ASP A 40 -2.25 12.45 -13.44
C ASP A 40 -2.60 11.40 -14.51
N LEU A 41 -1.83 11.38 -15.58
CA LEU A 41 -2.11 10.56 -16.76
C LEU A 41 -1.85 9.06 -16.51
N ASN A 42 -0.92 8.73 -15.60
CA ASN A 42 -0.64 7.35 -15.25
C ASN A 42 -1.77 6.72 -14.43
N ARG A 43 -2.42 7.52 -13.59
CA ARG A 43 -3.55 7.08 -12.75
C ARG A 43 -4.90 7.34 -13.39
N GLU A 44 -4.91 8.02 -14.52
CA GLU A 44 -6.12 8.49 -15.19
C GLU A 44 -7.05 9.26 -14.24
N VAL A 45 -6.50 10.17 -13.43
CA VAL A 45 -7.29 11.00 -12.52
C VAL A 45 -7.06 12.48 -12.79
N PHE A 46 -8.06 13.28 -12.46
CA PHE A 46 -7.93 14.74 -12.48
C PHE A 46 -8.51 15.35 -11.21
N ASN A 47 -7.97 16.50 -10.81
CA ASN A 47 -8.50 17.27 -9.69
C ASN A 47 -8.24 18.77 -9.85
N CYS A 48 -9.15 19.54 -9.29
CA CYS A 48 -8.98 20.99 -9.11
C CYS A 48 -9.01 21.32 -7.61
N PRO A 49 -7.87 21.66 -6.99
CA PRO A 49 -7.83 22.00 -5.57
C PRO A 49 -8.62 23.29 -5.23
N LYS A 50 -8.88 24.16 -6.22
CA LYS A 50 -9.60 25.41 -5.99
C LYS A 50 -11.11 25.22 -5.79
N CYS A 51 -11.75 24.32 -6.54
CA CYS A 51 -13.21 24.09 -6.45
C CYS A 51 -13.59 22.67 -6.04
N GLY A 52 -12.60 21.79 -5.79
CA GLY A 52 -12.85 20.41 -5.38
C GLY A 52 -13.33 19.48 -6.50
N SER A 53 -13.37 19.94 -7.78
CA SER A 53 -13.70 19.04 -8.89
C SER A 53 -12.70 17.92 -8.98
N ILE A 54 -13.18 16.67 -9.01
CA ILE A 54 -12.34 15.46 -9.05
C ILE A 54 -13.00 14.37 -9.86
N GLY A 55 -12.21 13.58 -10.59
CA GLY A 55 -12.69 12.40 -11.29
C GLY A 55 -11.56 11.43 -11.62
N GLY A 56 -11.92 10.21 -12.02
CA GLY A 56 -10.95 9.18 -12.39
C GLY A 56 -11.48 8.24 -13.45
N GLY A 57 -10.61 7.96 -14.42
CA GLY A 57 -10.91 7.17 -15.61
C GLY A 57 -11.66 7.94 -16.69
N VAL A 58 -11.72 7.32 -17.85
CA VAL A 58 -12.30 7.87 -19.09
C VAL A 58 -13.73 8.40 -18.90
N LEU A 59 -14.59 7.63 -18.22
CA LEU A 59 -16.01 8.01 -18.07
C LEU A 59 -16.22 9.23 -17.16
N ASP A 60 -15.40 9.40 -16.12
CA ASP A 60 -15.48 10.57 -15.26
C ASP A 60 -14.95 11.80 -16.01
N ALA A 61 -13.88 11.67 -16.80
CA ALA A 61 -13.36 12.74 -17.63
C ALA A 61 -14.37 13.14 -18.72
N TRP A 62 -14.91 12.18 -19.44
CA TRP A 62 -15.95 12.43 -20.44
C TRP A 62 -17.15 13.14 -19.85
N ALA A 63 -17.68 12.64 -18.73
CA ALA A 63 -18.81 13.24 -18.03
C ALA A 63 -18.53 14.67 -17.56
N PHE A 64 -17.31 14.94 -17.13
CA PHE A 64 -16.91 16.27 -16.64
C PHE A 64 -16.84 17.29 -17.76
N PHE A 65 -16.13 16.96 -18.84
CA PHE A 65 -15.90 17.91 -19.94
C PHE A 65 -17.09 18.06 -20.89
N ARG A 66 -17.91 17.03 -21.02
CA ARG A 66 -19.15 17.06 -21.81
C ARG A 66 -20.37 17.50 -21.00
N ASN A 67 -20.18 17.82 -19.73
CA ASN A 67 -21.23 18.23 -18.80
C ASN A 67 -22.43 17.26 -18.77
N VAL A 68 -22.12 15.95 -18.77
CA VAL A 68 -23.15 14.91 -18.77
C VAL A 68 -23.87 14.89 -17.43
N GLU A 69 -25.20 14.91 -17.45
CA GLU A 69 -26.05 14.93 -16.25
C GLU A 69 -26.35 13.53 -15.72
N GLY A 70 -26.69 13.44 -14.43
CA GLY A 70 -27.14 12.24 -13.74
C GLY A 70 -27.38 12.51 -12.26
N ILE A 71 -28.42 11.91 -11.68
CA ILE A 71 -28.84 12.11 -10.28
C ILE A 71 -27.75 11.67 -9.28
N ASN A 72 -26.94 10.68 -9.68
CA ASN A 72 -25.82 10.19 -8.87
C ASN A 72 -24.64 9.77 -9.77
N LYS A 73 -23.47 9.51 -9.16
CA LYS A 73 -22.23 9.16 -9.87
C LYS A 73 -22.40 7.93 -10.78
N LYS A 74 -23.16 6.92 -10.39
CA LYS A 74 -23.39 5.69 -11.17
C LYS A 74 -24.19 5.98 -12.44
N GLU A 75 -25.22 6.79 -12.31
CA GLU A 75 -26.06 7.19 -13.44
C GLU A 75 -25.31 8.13 -14.39
N LYS A 76 -24.56 9.09 -13.83
CA LYS A 76 -23.69 9.99 -14.61
C LYS A 76 -22.70 9.20 -15.45
N ARG A 77 -22.04 8.18 -14.91
CA ARG A 77 -21.13 7.30 -15.66
C ARG A 77 -21.85 6.46 -16.72
N LYS A 78 -23.06 5.98 -16.43
CA LYS A 78 -23.89 5.25 -17.40
C LYS A 78 -24.27 6.13 -18.59
N ASN A 79 -24.65 7.36 -18.34
CA ASN A 79 -25.01 8.34 -19.37
C ASN A 79 -23.76 8.78 -20.15
N ALA A 80 -22.62 9.00 -19.47
CA ALA A 80 -21.34 9.29 -20.08
C ALA A 80 -20.90 8.16 -21.03
N LYS A 81 -21.09 6.90 -20.65
CA LYS A 81 -20.79 5.76 -21.53
C LYS A 81 -21.63 5.79 -22.81
N LYS A 82 -22.93 6.06 -22.69
CA LYS A 82 -23.81 6.15 -23.86
C LYS A 82 -23.42 7.30 -24.80
N ASP A 83 -23.07 8.46 -24.23
CA ASP A 83 -22.66 9.64 -25.01
C ASP A 83 -21.30 9.38 -25.67
N LEU A 84 -20.34 8.77 -24.96
CA LEU A 84 -19.06 8.34 -25.48
C LEU A 84 -19.21 7.31 -26.61
N ASP A 85 -20.03 6.28 -26.39
CA ASP A 85 -20.31 5.25 -27.38
C ASP A 85 -20.93 5.84 -28.67
N LYS A 86 -21.84 6.81 -28.50
CA LYS A 86 -22.43 7.54 -29.63
C LYS A 86 -21.39 8.39 -30.37
N PHE A 87 -20.52 9.08 -29.65
CA PHE A 87 -19.47 9.93 -30.24
C PHE A 87 -18.51 9.10 -31.11
N TYR A 88 -18.08 7.96 -30.62
CA TYR A 88 -17.11 7.12 -31.33
C TYR A 88 -17.73 6.14 -32.37
N ASN A 89 -19.07 5.97 -32.39
CA ASN A 89 -19.75 5.07 -33.35
C ASN A 89 -20.53 5.83 -34.45
N THR A 90 -20.36 7.15 -34.61
CA THR A 90 -20.87 7.87 -35.77
C THR A 90 -20.00 7.58 -36.96
N GLU A 91 -20.59 7.17 -38.10
CA GLU A 91 -19.87 6.71 -39.31
C GLU A 91 -18.88 7.75 -39.86
N GLU A 92 -19.15 9.05 -39.75
CA GLU A 92 -18.24 10.14 -40.14
C GLU A 92 -16.95 10.21 -39.33
N VAL A 93 -16.95 9.68 -38.11
CA VAL A 93 -15.78 9.67 -37.22
C VAL A 93 -14.86 8.48 -37.51
N VAL A 94 -15.42 7.37 -37.97
CA VAL A 94 -14.68 6.08 -38.11
C VAL A 94 -13.64 6.12 -39.24
N GLU A 95 -13.90 6.76 -40.39
CA GLU A 95 -12.95 6.79 -41.50
C GLU A 95 -11.73 7.70 -41.24
N GLY A 96 -11.94 8.89 -40.66
CA GLY A 96 -10.86 9.82 -40.38
C GLY A 96 -9.95 9.40 -39.21
N TRP A 97 -10.49 8.60 -38.29
CA TRP A 97 -9.80 8.24 -37.04
C TRP A 97 -8.92 6.98 -37.14
N GLN A 98 -9.22 6.08 -38.08
CA GLN A 98 -8.36 4.90 -38.29
C GLN A 98 -6.99 5.28 -38.85
N ASP A 99 -6.88 6.34 -39.66
CA ASP A 99 -5.61 6.84 -40.17
C ASP A 99 -4.83 7.66 -39.15
N LEU A 100 -5.52 8.46 -38.33
CA LEU A 100 -4.89 9.23 -37.25
C LEU A 100 -4.37 8.35 -36.12
N ARG A 101 -5.01 7.20 -35.81
CA ARG A 101 -4.53 6.22 -34.83
C ARG A 101 -3.23 5.53 -35.26
N LYS A 102 -3.02 5.33 -36.55
CA LYS A 102 -1.77 4.74 -37.05
C LYS A 102 -0.55 5.66 -36.93
N GLU A 103 -0.77 6.98 -36.89
CA GLU A 103 0.30 7.97 -36.72
C GLU A 103 0.56 8.40 -35.29
N ARG A 104 -0.28 7.99 -34.33
CA ARG A 104 -0.23 8.47 -32.94
C ARG A 104 -0.26 7.33 -31.92
N GLU A 105 0.69 6.43 -31.99
CA GLU A 105 1.15 5.78 -30.77
C GLU A 105 2.01 6.78 -29.98
N PHE A 106 1.35 7.76 -29.33
CA PHE A 106 1.97 8.49 -28.26
C PHE A 106 1.90 7.59 -27.00
N VAL A 107 2.63 6.49 -27.08
CA VAL A 107 2.92 5.67 -25.91
C VAL A 107 3.88 6.51 -25.08
N LEU A 108 3.36 7.10 -24.01
CA LEU A 108 4.25 7.57 -22.95
C LEU A 108 5.15 6.37 -22.63
N PRO A 109 6.46 6.49 -22.76
CA PRO A 109 7.34 5.39 -22.39
C PRO A 109 6.95 4.99 -20.97
N PRO A 110 6.75 3.68 -20.71
CA PRO A 110 6.38 3.24 -19.37
C PRO A 110 7.37 3.84 -18.38
N ALA A 111 6.87 4.33 -17.25
CA ALA A 111 7.72 4.89 -16.22
C ALA A 111 8.85 3.90 -15.96
N LYS A 112 10.10 4.34 -16.08
CA LYS A 112 11.25 3.47 -15.87
C LYS A 112 11.34 3.16 -14.38
N GLU A 113 10.82 2.01 -13.99
CA GLU A 113 10.96 1.50 -12.64
C GLU A 113 12.34 0.89 -12.42
N TYR A 114 12.78 0.92 -11.18
CA TYR A 114 13.95 0.16 -10.75
C TYR A 114 13.51 -1.19 -10.17
N GLU A 115 14.38 -2.19 -10.32
CA GLU A 115 14.24 -3.42 -9.56
C GLU A 115 14.36 -3.12 -8.05
N LEU A 116 13.74 -3.99 -7.25
CA LEU A 116 13.81 -3.88 -5.79
C LEU A 116 15.27 -3.94 -5.33
N ALA A 117 15.71 -2.90 -4.64
CA ALA A 117 17.07 -2.83 -4.10
C ALA A 117 17.35 -4.01 -3.14
N PRO A 118 18.62 -4.46 -3.00
CA PRO A 118 19.02 -5.41 -1.97
C PRO A 118 18.58 -4.99 -0.56
N ILE A 119 18.56 -5.94 0.38
CA ILE A 119 18.01 -5.68 1.71
C ILE A 119 18.84 -4.64 2.48
N GLU A 120 20.15 -4.66 2.37
CA GLU A 120 21.04 -3.79 3.12
C GLU A 120 20.81 -2.30 2.82
N PRO A 121 20.83 -1.83 1.55
CA PRO A 121 20.52 -0.43 1.25
C PRO A 121 19.06 -0.05 1.57
N ARG A 122 18.10 -0.98 1.45
CA ARG A 122 16.72 -0.71 1.86
C ARG A 122 16.59 -0.51 3.36
N ASP A 123 17.14 -1.43 4.14
CA ASP A 123 17.13 -1.38 5.60
C ASP A 123 17.80 -0.10 6.10
N TYR A 124 18.97 0.23 5.55
CA TYR A 124 19.69 1.46 5.88
C TYR A 124 18.84 2.71 5.59
N THR A 125 18.26 2.78 4.39
CA THR A 125 17.39 3.90 4.00
C THR A 125 16.15 4.00 4.88
N TYR A 126 15.51 2.88 5.16
CA TYR A 126 14.28 2.85 5.96
C TYR A 126 14.52 3.18 7.43
N LYS A 127 15.64 2.77 8.01
CA LYS A 127 16.04 3.18 9.37
C LYS A 127 16.29 4.68 9.44
N ASN A 128 17.05 5.24 8.50
CA ASN A 128 17.26 6.68 8.43
C ASN A 128 15.96 7.46 8.19
N LEU A 129 15.01 6.90 7.45
CA LEU A 129 13.67 7.49 7.30
C LEU A 129 12.93 7.53 8.65
N LEU A 130 12.92 6.41 9.39
CA LEU A 130 12.25 6.36 10.71
C LEU A 130 12.85 7.34 11.72
N ASP A 131 14.17 7.52 11.70
CA ASP A 131 14.87 8.47 12.58
C ASP A 131 14.49 9.94 12.31
N MET A 132 14.00 10.24 11.10
CA MET A 132 13.56 11.58 10.71
C MET A 132 12.06 11.82 10.97
N LEU A 133 11.30 10.78 11.27
CA LEU A 133 9.85 10.87 11.42
C LEU A 133 9.45 10.86 12.89
N GLU A 134 8.39 11.60 13.18
CA GLU A 134 7.77 11.64 14.50
C GLU A 134 6.45 10.86 14.52
N LEU A 135 6.00 10.48 15.70
CA LEU A 135 4.67 9.92 15.91
C LEU A 135 3.75 11.01 16.47
N THR A 136 2.68 11.32 15.73
CA THR A 136 1.68 12.31 16.19
C THR A 136 0.96 11.81 17.45
N ASN A 137 0.49 12.74 18.28
CA ASN A 137 -0.27 12.41 19.50
C ASN A 137 -1.52 11.58 19.21
N ALA A 138 -2.19 11.81 18.05
CA ALA A 138 -3.35 11.03 17.64
C ALA A 138 -2.99 9.56 17.38
N HIS A 139 -1.91 9.33 16.66
CA HIS A 139 -1.42 7.98 16.39
C HIS A 139 -0.90 7.28 17.65
N ARG A 140 -0.17 7.99 18.50
CA ARG A 140 0.27 7.51 19.81
C ARG A 140 -0.92 7.03 20.65
N LYS A 141 -1.95 7.86 20.80
CA LYS A 141 -3.20 7.48 21.50
C LYS A 141 -3.88 6.26 20.84
N SER A 142 -3.86 6.16 19.52
CA SER A 142 -4.43 5.01 18.80
C SER A 142 -3.67 3.71 19.09
N LEU A 143 -2.34 3.77 19.21
CA LEU A 143 -1.50 2.63 19.56
C LEU A 143 -1.62 2.25 21.04
N HIS A 144 -1.71 3.25 21.95
CA HIS A 144 -1.99 3.01 23.37
C HIS A 144 -3.34 2.31 23.58
N LYS A 145 -4.39 2.69 22.83
CA LYS A 145 -5.69 1.98 22.87
C LYS A 145 -5.59 0.50 22.48
N ARG A 146 -4.54 0.12 21.77
CA ARG A 146 -4.22 -1.27 21.43
C ARG A 146 -3.29 -1.93 22.43
N GLY A 147 -3.03 -1.24 23.54
CA GLY A 147 -2.24 -1.74 24.67
C GLY A 147 -0.73 -1.59 24.50
N LEU A 148 -0.22 -0.92 23.48
CA LEU A 148 1.21 -0.63 23.34
C LEU A 148 1.63 0.51 24.26
N THR A 149 2.78 0.40 24.90
CA THR A 149 3.42 1.50 25.67
C THR A 149 4.29 2.35 24.75
N ASP A 150 4.85 3.46 25.26
CA ASP A 150 5.78 4.27 24.46
C ASP A 150 7.08 3.51 24.15
N GLU A 151 7.54 2.67 25.07
CA GLU A 151 8.70 1.79 24.88
C GLU A 151 8.42 0.72 23.81
N ASP A 152 7.19 0.19 23.75
CA ASP A 152 6.78 -0.73 22.69
C ASP A 152 6.77 -0.04 21.33
N ILE A 153 6.17 1.15 21.26
CA ILE A 153 6.06 1.97 20.07
C ILE A 153 7.45 2.26 19.48
N GLU A 154 8.39 2.65 20.33
CA GLU A 154 9.77 2.92 19.91
C GLU A 154 10.49 1.64 19.46
N ALA A 155 10.38 0.54 20.23
CA ALA A 155 11.03 -0.74 19.91
C ALA A 155 10.55 -1.34 18.57
N TYR A 156 9.26 -1.24 18.28
CA TYR A 156 8.72 -1.69 16.99
C TYR A 156 8.98 -0.68 15.86
N GLY A 157 9.22 0.60 16.19
CA GLY A 157 9.55 1.67 15.25
C GLY A 157 8.33 2.25 14.53
N PHE A 158 7.18 2.36 15.21
CA PHE A 158 5.99 2.99 14.63
C PHE A 158 6.16 4.50 14.54
N LYS A 159 5.92 5.06 13.37
CA LYS A 159 5.95 6.51 13.12
C LYS A 159 4.69 6.96 12.37
N SER A 160 4.44 8.26 12.35
CA SER A 160 3.40 8.81 11.49
C SER A 160 3.92 8.96 10.07
N PHE A 161 3.12 8.59 9.08
CA PHE A 161 3.47 8.81 7.68
C PHE A 161 3.55 10.33 7.40
N PRO A 162 4.59 10.83 6.73
CA PRO A 162 4.79 12.26 6.54
C PRO A 162 3.78 12.85 5.57
N LYS A 163 3.25 14.04 5.90
CA LYS A 163 2.24 14.74 5.10
C LYS A 163 2.82 15.78 4.15
N ALA A 164 3.96 16.33 4.49
CA ALA A 164 4.59 17.45 3.81
C ALA A 164 6.10 17.26 3.73
N ASN A 165 6.76 18.11 2.96
CA ASN A 165 8.21 18.12 2.77
C ASN A 165 8.80 16.79 2.27
N LEU A 166 8.04 16.06 1.43
CA LEU A 166 8.42 14.74 0.96
C LEU A 166 9.72 14.74 0.15
N ALA A 167 9.94 15.77 -0.67
CA ALA A 167 11.19 15.97 -1.38
C ALA A 167 12.34 16.35 -0.44
N GLY A 168 12.10 17.16 0.60
CA GLY A 168 13.10 17.48 1.61
C GLY A 168 13.54 16.25 2.42
N ILE A 169 12.62 15.35 2.74
CA ILE A 169 12.94 14.06 3.37
C ILE A 169 13.86 13.25 2.44
N ALA A 170 13.51 13.11 1.17
CA ALA A 170 14.33 12.38 0.20
C ALA A 170 15.72 13.00 0.04
N SER A 171 15.81 14.33 -0.06
CA SER A 171 17.08 15.05 -0.13
C SER A 171 17.95 14.84 1.11
N SER A 172 17.35 14.86 2.30
CA SER A 172 18.06 14.60 3.56
C SER A 172 18.59 13.17 3.63
N LEU A 173 17.85 12.18 3.12
CA LEU A 173 18.29 10.80 3.02
C LEU A 173 19.48 10.66 2.05
N LEU A 174 19.42 11.31 0.88
CA LEU A 174 20.54 11.34 -0.05
C LEU A 174 21.81 11.96 0.59
N PHE A 175 21.65 13.05 1.34
CA PHE A 175 22.74 13.69 2.07
C PHE A 175 23.36 12.76 3.12
N LYS A 176 22.55 11.88 3.75
CA LYS A 176 23.02 10.82 4.67
C LYS A 176 23.65 9.63 3.95
N GLY A 177 23.83 9.67 2.63
CA GLY A 177 24.40 8.58 1.84
C GLY A 177 23.45 7.44 1.52
N CYS A 178 22.14 7.62 1.73
CA CYS A 178 21.14 6.63 1.34
C CYS A 178 21.02 6.55 -0.18
N ASN A 179 20.90 5.33 -0.73
CA ASN A 179 20.58 5.14 -2.14
C ASN A 179 19.07 4.86 -2.28
N LEU A 180 18.34 5.77 -2.91
CA LEU A 180 16.88 5.67 -3.07
C LEU A 180 16.46 4.82 -4.28
N LYS A 181 17.38 4.45 -5.16
CA LYS A 181 17.09 3.60 -6.32
C LYS A 181 16.62 2.21 -5.87
N GLY A 182 15.47 1.78 -6.37
CA GLY A 182 14.90 0.49 -6.02
C GLY A 182 14.37 0.38 -4.60
N VAL A 183 14.29 1.48 -3.85
CA VAL A 183 13.69 1.53 -2.52
C VAL A 183 12.22 1.92 -2.65
N PRO A 184 11.25 1.01 -2.42
CA PRO A 184 9.83 1.33 -2.57
C PRO A 184 9.39 2.52 -1.72
N GLY A 185 8.54 3.35 -2.31
CA GLY A 185 8.08 4.61 -1.71
C GLY A 185 8.81 5.83 -2.27
N PHE A 186 10.03 5.69 -2.77
CA PHE A 186 10.79 6.78 -3.37
C PHE A 186 10.72 6.75 -4.90
N TYR A 187 10.67 7.93 -5.53
CA TYR A 187 10.60 8.10 -6.97
C TYR A 187 11.13 9.48 -7.36
N GLN A 188 11.34 9.71 -8.66
CA GLN A 188 11.68 11.02 -9.18
C GLN A 188 10.44 11.73 -9.71
N ASP A 189 10.29 13.01 -9.36
CA ASP A 189 9.22 13.86 -9.86
C ASP A 189 9.50 14.33 -11.32
N ASP A 190 8.64 15.17 -11.87
CA ASP A 190 8.77 15.69 -13.24
C ASP A 190 10.00 16.58 -13.46
N GLN A 191 10.72 16.95 -12.40
CA GLN A 191 11.96 17.71 -12.42
C GLN A 191 13.19 16.85 -12.10
N ASP A 192 13.02 15.52 -12.12
CA ASP A 192 14.02 14.53 -11.77
C ASP A 192 14.52 14.60 -10.30
N ASN A 193 13.80 15.31 -9.41
CA ASN A 193 14.12 15.33 -7.99
C ASN A 193 13.55 14.10 -7.28
N TRP A 194 14.33 13.50 -6.39
CA TRP A 194 13.84 12.44 -5.54
C TRP A 194 12.80 12.93 -4.54
N THR A 195 11.74 12.18 -4.39
CA THR A 195 10.65 12.45 -3.44
C THR A 195 10.06 11.15 -2.90
N LEU A 196 9.22 11.25 -1.87
CA LEU A 196 8.48 10.14 -1.30
C LEU A 196 7.03 10.18 -1.82
N VAL A 197 6.39 9.03 -1.99
CA VAL A 197 4.95 8.94 -2.30
C VAL A 197 4.12 9.56 -1.19
N SER A 198 2.92 10.02 -1.50
CA SER A 198 1.95 10.52 -0.50
C SER A 198 0.74 9.60 -0.46
N TYR A 199 0.42 9.08 0.73
CA TYR A 199 -0.79 8.28 0.99
C TYR A 199 -1.77 8.98 1.94
N GLY A 200 -1.49 10.22 2.32
CA GLY A 200 -2.27 10.94 3.32
C GLY A 200 -1.85 10.57 4.75
N ASN A 201 -2.82 10.58 5.68
CA ASN A 201 -2.55 10.32 7.08
C ASN A 201 -2.54 8.83 7.39
N GLY A 202 -1.60 8.40 8.20
CA GLY A 202 -1.54 7.01 8.63
C GLY A 202 -0.34 6.69 9.51
N ILE A 203 -0.34 5.50 10.05
CA ILE A 203 0.77 4.95 10.83
C ILE A 203 1.66 4.12 9.91
N LEU A 204 2.95 4.45 9.90
CA LEU A 204 3.98 3.69 9.21
C LEU A 204 4.41 2.52 10.10
N ILE A 205 4.31 1.31 9.58
CA ILE A 205 4.55 0.06 10.29
C ILE A 205 5.71 -0.66 9.60
N PRO A 206 6.88 -0.83 10.24
CA PRO A 206 7.99 -1.56 9.67
C PRO A 206 7.66 -3.05 9.51
N VAL A 207 7.94 -3.61 8.35
CA VAL A 207 7.91 -5.05 8.08
C VAL A 207 9.34 -5.56 8.16
N LYS A 208 9.65 -6.35 9.17
CA LYS A 208 11.02 -6.78 9.51
C LYS A 208 11.23 -8.27 9.25
N ASN A 209 12.45 -8.67 8.94
CA ASN A 209 12.88 -10.07 8.94
C ASN A 209 13.38 -10.52 10.33
N ALA A 210 13.79 -11.80 10.44
CA ALA A 210 14.29 -12.37 11.68
C ALA A 210 15.64 -11.78 12.16
N LYS A 211 16.30 -10.95 11.34
CA LYS A 211 17.51 -10.19 11.71
C LYS A 211 17.19 -8.75 12.14
N GLY A 212 15.89 -8.38 12.21
CA GLY A 212 15.45 -7.02 12.50
C GLY A 212 15.63 -6.02 11.35
N GLN A 213 16.01 -6.47 10.15
CA GLN A 213 16.16 -5.60 8.99
C GLN A 213 14.78 -5.27 8.41
N ILE A 214 14.57 -4.02 8.04
CA ILE A 214 13.29 -3.52 7.48
C ILE A 214 13.20 -3.89 6.00
N LEU A 215 12.29 -4.80 5.66
CA LEU A 215 12.05 -5.28 4.31
C LEU A 215 11.14 -4.34 3.50
N ALA A 216 10.17 -3.75 4.17
CA ALA A 216 9.14 -2.88 3.60
C ALA A 216 8.46 -2.08 4.71
N PHE A 217 7.56 -1.19 4.30
CA PHE A 217 6.60 -0.57 5.21
C PHE A 217 5.16 -0.92 4.81
N GLN A 218 4.35 -1.15 5.82
CA GLN A 218 2.90 -1.08 5.69
C GLN A 218 2.42 0.27 6.25
N VAL A 219 1.49 0.92 5.56
CA VAL A 219 0.85 2.17 6.02
C VAL A 219 -0.58 1.85 6.41
N ARG A 220 -0.91 2.02 7.69
CA ARG A 220 -2.29 1.93 8.17
C ARG A 220 -2.92 3.30 8.05
N LEU A 221 -3.80 3.48 7.08
CA LEU A 221 -4.48 4.75 6.83
C LEU A 221 -5.48 5.06 7.96
N ASP A 222 -5.61 6.35 8.29
CA ASP A 222 -6.61 6.83 9.25
C ASP A 222 -8.02 6.72 8.68
N SER A 223 -8.16 6.92 7.37
CA SER A 223 -9.43 6.87 6.65
C SER A 223 -9.25 6.28 5.25
N GLY A 224 -10.34 5.84 4.66
CA GLY A 224 -10.35 5.28 3.31
C GLY A 224 -10.28 3.74 3.26
N LYS A 225 -10.37 3.22 2.05
CA LYS A 225 -10.24 1.78 1.73
C LYS A 225 -9.25 1.62 0.58
N PRO A 226 -8.32 0.65 0.65
CA PRO A 226 -8.11 -0.29 1.76
C PRO A 226 -7.49 0.40 2.99
N LYS A 227 -7.69 -0.19 4.18
CA LYS A 227 -7.18 0.35 5.45
C LYS A 227 -5.66 0.25 5.56
N TYR A 228 -5.07 -0.72 4.93
CA TYR A 228 -3.63 -0.98 4.91
C TYR A 228 -3.11 -0.97 3.48
N LEU A 229 -2.01 -0.29 3.26
CA LEU A 229 -1.28 -0.24 1.98
C LEU A 229 0.18 -0.62 2.23
N THR A 230 0.80 -1.30 1.27
CA THR A 230 2.26 -1.44 1.27
C THR A 230 2.89 -0.22 0.62
N LEU A 231 3.92 0.36 1.25
CA LEU A 231 4.63 1.51 0.70
C LEU A 231 5.29 1.12 -0.62
N SER A 232 4.84 1.74 -1.72
CA SER A 232 5.27 1.44 -3.08
C SER A 232 5.33 2.70 -3.92
N SER A 233 6.25 2.75 -4.85
CA SER A 233 6.35 3.79 -5.88
C SER A 233 6.22 3.22 -7.29
N SER A 234 5.54 2.07 -7.42
CA SER A 234 5.21 1.46 -8.70
C SER A 234 4.44 2.43 -9.60
N GLY A 235 4.71 2.39 -10.89
CA GLY A 235 4.12 3.30 -11.89
C GLY A 235 4.69 4.72 -11.85
N ARG A 236 5.73 5.00 -11.05
CA ARG A 236 6.40 6.29 -10.96
C ARG A 236 7.77 6.25 -11.63
N GLN A 237 8.20 7.41 -12.16
CA GLN A 237 9.54 7.55 -12.74
C GLN A 237 10.62 7.23 -11.70
N SER A 238 11.52 6.33 -12.02
CA SER A 238 12.57 5.82 -11.11
C SER A 238 12.03 5.23 -9.79
N GLY A 239 10.75 4.87 -9.76
CA GLY A 239 10.13 4.21 -8.64
C GLY A 239 10.48 2.73 -8.56
N ALA A 240 9.97 2.06 -7.54
CA ALA A 240 10.09 0.61 -7.37
C ALA A 240 8.80 0.03 -6.81
N SER A 241 8.41 -1.13 -7.36
CA SER A 241 7.32 -1.93 -6.84
C SER A 241 7.66 -2.53 -5.49
N ALA A 242 6.75 -2.40 -4.52
CA ALA A 242 6.90 -3.11 -3.26
C ALA A 242 6.58 -4.60 -3.46
N LYS A 243 7.44 -5.45 -2.90
CA LYS A 243 7.10 -6.86 -2.68
C LYS A 243 6.40 -7.03 -1.34
N THR A 244 5.58 -8.04 -1.26
CA THR A 244 4.94 -8.47 -0.02
C THR A 244 5.90 -9.37 0.75
N PHE A 245 6.05 -9.13 2.05
CA PHE A 245 6.94 -9.90 2.92
C PHE A 245 6.18 -10.39 4.15
N VAL A 246 6.64 -11.50 4.70
CA VAL A 246 6.25 -11.94 6.05
C VAL A 246 6.98 -11.07 7.05
N HIS A 247 6.24 -10.52 8.00
CA HIS A 247 6.83 -9.78 9.11
C HIS A 247 7.21 -10.74 10.24
N PHE A 248 8.41 -10.56 10.77
CA PHE A 248 8.88 -11.27 11.95
C PHE A 248 8.86 -10.31 13.13
N ALA A 249 7.83 -10.41 13.97
CA ALA A 249 7.71 -9.61 15.19
C ALA A 249 8.56 -10.25 16.30
N ASN A 250 9.56 -9.50 16.76
CA ASN A 250 10.36 -9.85 17.91
C ASN A 250 10.99 -8.59 18.51
N LYS A 251 10.50 -8.18 19.66
CA LYS A 251 10.98 -6.98 20.38
C LYS A 251 12.43 -7.10 20.82
N SER A 252 12.85 -8.31 21.16
CA SER A 252 14.18 -8.53 21.74
C SER A 252 15.32 -8.41 20.75
N CYS A 253 15.11 -8.37 19.45
CA CYS A 253 16.09 -8.30 18.32
C CYS A 253 17.48 -8.92 18.54
N SER A 254 17.77 -9.41 19.75
CA SER A 254 18.98 -10.06 20.16
C SER A 254 18.86 -11.54 19.87
N ASP A 255 19.77 -12.00 19.06
CA ASP A 255 20.17 -13.38 18.81
C ASP A 255 19.12 -14.46 19.10
N ILE A 256 18.20 -14.61 18.16
CA ILE A 256 17.33 -15.80 18.17
C ILE A 256 18.14 -16.94 17.58
N SER A 257 19.12 -17.39 18.35
CA SER A 257 19.95 -18.55 17.98
C SER A 257 19.12 -19.84 17.93
N THR A 258 18.02 -19.90 18.69
CA THR A 258 17.13 -21.06 18.70
C THR A 258 15.68 -20.64 18.79
N ILE A 259 14.89 -20.94 17.75
CA ILE A 259 13.45 -20.72 17.67
C ILE A 259 12.78 -22.08 17.65
N LYS A 260 12.19 -22.54 18.76
CA LYS A 260 11.45 -23.81 18.81
C LYS A 260 10.00 -23.67 18.36
N LYS A 261 9.40 -22.51 18.61
CA LYS A 261 7.98 -22.23 18.37
C LYS A 261 7.79 -20.80 17.88
N VAL A 262 6.84 -20.63 16.97
CA VAL A 262 6.38 -19.30 16.51
C VAL A 262 4.85 -19.26 16.50
N ILE A 263 4.28 -18.07 16.69
CA ILE A 263 2.88 -17.80 16.39
C ILE A 263 2.78 -17.27 14.97
N LEU A 264 1.79 -17.73 14.21
CA LEU A 264 1.50 -17.26 12.86
C LEU A 264 0.17 -16.54 12.84
N THR A 265 0.16 -15.26 12.45
CA THR A 265 -1.03 -14.41 12.41
C THR A 265 -1.09 -13.57 11.13
N GLU A 266 -2.14 -12.77 11.01
CA GLU A 266 -2.34 -11.83 9.89
C GLU A 266 -2.01 -10.39 10.30
N GLY A 267 -1.23 -9.72 9.47
CA GLY A 267 -0.90 -8.29 9.59
C GLY A 267 0.21 -7.96 10.61
N PRO A 268 1.21 -7.16 10.17
CA PRO A 268 2.39 -6.84 10.98
C PRO A 268 2.05 -6.23 12.36
N LEU A 269 1.12 -5.26 12.41
CA LEU A 269 0.74 -4.61 13.67
C LEU A 269 0.16 -5.60 14.69
N LYS A 270 -0.66 -6.57 14.25
CA LYS A 270 -1.16 -7.63 15.14
C LYS A 270 -0.02 -8.50 15.64
N GLY A 271 0.90 -8.87 14.75
CA GLY A 271 2.10 -9.63 15.11
C GLY A 271 2.90 -8.95 16.21
N ASP A 272 3.15 -7.66 16.10
CA ASP A 272 3.86 -6.87 17.11
C ASP A 272 3.12 -6.84 18.45
N ILE A 273 1.79 -6.67 18.43
CA ILE A 273 0.96 -6.67 19.64
C ILE A 273 0.99 -8.04 20.32
N ILE A 274 0.83 -9.12 19.56
CA ILE A 274 0.89 -10.50 20.10
C ILE A 274 2.29 -10.77 20.69
N ASN A 275 3.35 -10.40 19.97
CA ASN A 275 4.72 -10.54 20.46
C ASN A 275 4.94 -9.81 21.80
N LYS A 276 4.43 -8.60 21.93
CA LYS A 276 4.49 -7.84 23.17
C LYS A 276 3.84 -8.56 24.35
N TYR A 277 2.64 -9.13 24.15
CA TYR A 277 1.91 -9.76 25.24
C TYR A 277 2.45 -11.12 25.62
N LEU A 278 2.86 -11.93 24.64
CA LEU A 278 3.26 -13.32 24.86
C LEU A 278 4.78 -13.51 24.93
N ASN A 279 5.55 -12.49 24.53
CA ASN A 279 7.02 -12.55 24.45
C ASN A 279 7.54 -13.78 23.68
N VAL A 280 6.86 -14.15 22.60
CA VAL A 280 7.25 -15.21 21.68
C VAL A 280 7.40 -14.65 20.28
N PRO A 281 8.28 -15.19 19.43
CA PRO A 281 8.40 -14.76 18.04
C PRO A 281 7.08 -14.96 17.28
N VAL A 282 6.70 -13.97 16.48
CA VAL A 282 5.47 -14.02 15.68
C VAL A 282 5.78 -13.78 14.22
N LEU A 283 5.29 -14.67 13.36
CA LEU A 283 5.24 -14.48 11.92
C LEU A 283 3.90 -13.84 11.55
N ALA A 284 3.92 -12.69 10.93
CA ALA A 284 2.71 -12.04 10.45
C ALA A 284 2.71 -11.96 8.93
N ILE A 285 1.77 -12.68 8.29
CA ILE A 285 1.56 -12.57 6.84
C ILE A 285 0.68 -11.35 6.54
N PRO A 286 0.89 -10.65 5.42
CA PRO A 286 0.13 -9.44 5.08
C PRO A 286 -1.35 -9.71 4.72
N GLY A 287 -1.76 -10.96 4.66
CA GLY A 287 -3.11 -11.46 4.46
C GLY A 287 -3.10 -12.95 4.14
N VAL A 288 -4.22 -13.62 4.34
CA VAL A 288 -4.36 -15.08 4.20
C VAL A 288 -3.92 -15.65 2.85
N ASN A 289 -3.93 -14.85 1.78
CA ASN A 289 -3.48 -15.28 0.45
C ASN A 289 -1.95 -15.25 0.28
N ALA A 290 -1.21 -14.68 1.23
CA ALA A 290 0.24 -14.52 1.16
C ALA A 290 1.02 -15.71 1.77
N ILE A 291 0.39 -16.87 1.85
CA ILE A 291 0.96 -18.11 2.42
C ILE A 291 2.25 -18.53 1.70
N ASN A 292 2.32 -18.34 0.38
CA ASN A 292 3.49 -18.72 -0.42
C ASN A 292 4.79 -18.02 0.04
N HIS A 293 4.68 -16.86 0.70
CA HIS A 293 5.86 -16.17 1.22
C HIS A 293 6.50 -16.88 2.42
N LEU A 294 5.78 -17.80 3.07
CA LEU A 294 6.33 -18.63 4.15
C LEU A 294 7.29 -19.69 3.63
N GLU A 295 7.11 -20.16 2.38
CA GLU A 295 7.96 -21.18 1.77
C GLU A 295 9.44 -20.77 1.78
N ALA A 296 9.75 -19.49 1.61
CA ALA A 296 11.10 -18.98 1.63
C ALA A 296 11.67 -18.79 3.06
N ILE A 297 10.82 -18.70 4.09
CA ILE A 297 11.23 -18.35 5.45
C ILE A 297 11.29 -19.60 6.34
N ILE A 298 10.39 -20.54 6.17
CA ILE A 298 10.32 -21.77 6.98
C ILE A 298 11.66 -22.54 7.01
N PRO A 299 12.37 -22.75 5.87
CA PRO A 299 13.65 -23.45 5.89
C PRO A 299 14.67 -22.77 6.82
N GLN A 300 14.78 -21.44 6.74
CA GLN A 300 15.70 -20.65 7.57
C GLN A 300 15.35 -20.73 9.06
N LEU A 301 14.06 -20.81 9.40
CA LEU A 301 13.62 -20.96 10.79
C LEU A 301 13.81 -22.40 11.29
N LYS A 302 13.68 -23.40 10.43
CA LYS A 302 13.98 -24.81 10.75
C LYS A 302 15.46 -24.99 11.07
N GLU A 303 16.37 -24.37 10.32
CA GLU A 303 17.81 -24.35 10.63
C GLU A 303 18.08 -23.77 12.03
N ARG A 304 17.20 -22.87 12.52
CA ARG A 304 17.26 -22.31 13.87
C ARG A 304 16.48 -23.13 14.91
N GLY A 305 15.95 -24.29 14.53
CA GLY A 305 15.31 -25.24 15.42
C GLY A 305 13.79 -25.16 15.50
N LEU A 306 13.11 -24.45 14.57
CA LEU A 306 11.64 -24.38 14.54
C LEU A 306 11.04 -25.79 14.40
N LYS A 307 10.13 -26.12 15.31
CA LYS A 307 9.39 -27.40 15.36
C LYS A 307 7.89 -27.19 15.27
N THR A 308 7.37 -26.16 15.94
CA THR A 308 5.93 -25.97 16.12
C THR A 308 5.49 -24.59 15.67
N VAL A 309 4.37 -24.52 14.95
CA VAL A 309 3.70 -23.26 14.53
C VAL A 309 2.31 -23.20 15.17
N GLU A 310 2.05 -22.20 15.96
CA GLU A 310 0.73 -21.90 16.53
C GLU A 310 -0.01 -20.93 15.59
N ILE A 311 -1.06 -21.40 14.93
CA ILE A 311 -1.83 -20.62 13.95
C ILE A 311 -2.90 -19.81 14.69
N ALA A 312 -2.81 -18.47 14.62
CA ALA A 312 -3.70 -17.52 15.28
C ALA A 312 -4.34 -16.58 14.24
N PHE A 313 -5.11 -17.12 13.30
CA PHE A 313 -5.89 -16.32 12.35
C PHE A 313 -7.16 -15.79 13.00
N ASP A 314 -7.69 -14.69 12.44
CA ASP A 314 -8.92 -14.07 12.94
C ASP A 314 -10.06 -15.09 13.05
N MET A 315 -10.85 -15.00 14.11
CA MET A 315 -11.92 -15.97 14.41
C MET A 315 -13.06 -16.00 13.38
N ASP A 316 -13.07 -15.08 12.42
CA ASP A 316 -14.02 -15.10 11.29
C ASP A 316 -13.78 -16.24 10.29
N PHE A 317 -12.72 -17.06 10.47
CA PHE A 317 -12.50 -18.27 9.67
C PHE A 317 -13.65 -19.27 9.77
N TYR A 318 -14.45 -19.22 10.84
CA TYR A 318 -15.62 -20.08 10.99
C TYR A 318 -16.70 -19.81 9.94
N ASP A 319 -16.82 -18.55 9.49
CA ASP A 319 -17.90 -18.09 8.63
C ASP A 319 -17.40 -17.66 7.23
N ASN A 320 -16.08 -17.60 7.02
CA ASN A 320 -15.47 -17.14 5.78
C ASN A 320 -14.77 -18.29 5.03
N GLU A 321 -15.39 -18.76 3.95
CA GLU A 321 -14.88 -19.85 3.12
C GLU A 321 -13.47 -19.57 2.51
N TYR A 322 -13.14 -18.32 2.24
CA TYR A 322 -11.80 -17.96 1.73
C TYR A 322 -10.73 -18.19 2.82
N VAL A 323 -11.03 -17.79 4.05
CA VAL A 323 -10.14 -17.99 5.20
C VAL A 323 -10.01 -19.48 5.53
N LYS A 324 -11.10 -20.26 5.46
CA LYS A 324 -11.05 -21.72 5.61
C LYS A 324 -10.11 -22.37 4.59
N LYS A 325 -10.25 -22.04 3.31
CA LYS A 325 -9.39 -22.56 2.24
C LYS A 325 -7.92 -22.18 2.46
N ALA A 326 -7.66 -20.95 2.85
CA ALA A 326 -6.32 -20.48 3.18
C ALA A 326 -5.73 -21.25 4.38
N LEU A 327 -6.52 -21.51 5.42
CA LEU A 327 -6.12 -22.27 6.58
C LEU A 327 -5.76 -23.73 6.21
N ILE A 328 -6.55 -24.37 5.36
CA ILE A 328 -6.26 -25.71 4.85
C ILE A 328 -4.93 -25.73 4.08
N LYS A 329 -4.73 -24.76 3.17
CA LYS A 329 -3.48 -24.61 2.43
C LYS A 329 -2.29 -24.40 3.36
N MET A 330 -2.47 -23.58 4.40
CA MET A 330 -1.46 -23.30 5.41
C MET A 330 -1.06 -24.59 6.17
N LYS A 331 -2.04 -25.33 6.68
CA LYS A 331 -1.80 -26.60 7.40
C LYS A 331 -1.05 -27.59 6.52
N ARG A 332 -1.42 -27.70 5.25
CA ARG A 332 -0.73 -28.55 4.29
C ARG A 332 0.73 -28.10 4.11
N LEU A 333 0.97 -26.83 3.87
CA LEU A 333 2.32 -26.30 3.74
C LEU A 333 3.19 -26.62 4.96
N LEU A 334 2.68 -26.41 6.18
CA LEU A 334 3.42 -26.73 7.41
C LEU A 334 3.72 -28.21 7.52
N SER A 335 2.77 -29.09 7.16
CA SER A 335 2.98 -30.54 7.11
C SER A 335 4.04 -30.93 6.08
N ASP A 336 4.02 -30.32 4.89
CA ASP A 336 4.99 -30.60 3.82
C ASP A 336 6.43 -30.23 4.27
N PHE A 337 6.57 -29.24 5.15
CA PHE A 337 7.85 -28.91 5.80
C PHE A 337 8.15 -29.75 7.05
N GLY A 338 7.30 -30.71 7.42
CA GLY A 338 7.48 -31.55 8.62
C GLY A 338 7.40 -30.74 9.92
N LEU A 339 6.60 -29.68 9.96
CA LEU A 339 6.34 -28.89 11.16
C LEU A 339 5.06 -29.35 11.85
N GLU A 340 5.11 -29.41 13.17
CA GLU A 340 3.91 -29.51 13.98
C GLU A 340 3.14 -28.21 13.96
N TYR A 341 1.82 -28.26 13.99
CA TYR A 341 1.00 -27.06 14.12
C TYR A 341 -0.17 -27.24 15.08
N VAL A 342 -0.52 -26.16 15.74
CA VAL A 342 -1.69 -26.06 16.61
C VAL A 342 -2.51 -24.87 16.17
N GLN A 343 -3.81 -25.04 16.00
CA GLN A 343 -4.70 -23.91 15.74
C GLN A 343 -5.16 -23.33 17.07
N LEU A 344 -4.80 -22.09 17.35
CA LEU A 344 -5.30 -21.37 18.51
C LEU A 344 -6.73 -20.89 18.25
N THR A 345 -7.56 -20.97 19.28
CA THR A 345 -8.93 -20.48 19.29
C THR A 345 -9.19 -19.74 20.59
N TRP A 346 -10.03 -18.72 20.55
CA TRP A 346 -10.46 -17.91 21.69
C TRP A 346 -11.94 -17.56 21.56
N ASN A 347 -12.46 -16.73 22.45
CA ASN A 347 -13.85 -16.29 22.38
C ASN A 347 -14.10 -15.53 21.05
N LYS A 348 -15.18 -15.86 20.34
CA LYS A 348 -15.56 -15.27 19.06
C LYS A 348 -15.90 -13.77 19.12
N GLU A 349 -16.15 -13.23 20.33
CA GLU A 349 -16.40 -11.80 20.52
C GLU A 349 -15.18 -10.95 20.16
N GLN A 350 -13.97 -11.48 20.36
CA GLN A 350 -12.73 -10.86 19.94
C GLN A 350 -12.31 -11.43 18.59
N LYS A 351 -12.23 -10.56 17.57
CA LYS A 351 -11.88 -10.98 16.22
C LYS A 351 -10.47 -11.53 16.13
N GLY A 352 -9.48 -10.80 16.62
CA GLY A 352 -8.06 -11.15 16.57
C GLY A 352 -7.51 -11.59 17.92
N LEU A 353 -6.42 -12.37 17.92
CA LEU A 353 -5.70 -12.74 19.14
C LEU A 353 -5.17 -11.48 19.87
N ASP A 354 -4.79 -10.44 19.15
CA ASP A 354 -4.36 -9.16 19.71
C ASP A 354 -5.45 -8.49 20.55
N ASP A 355 -6.70 -8.50 20.08
CA ASP A 355 -7.85 -7.95 20.80
C ASP A 355 -8.17 -8.80 22.04
N PHE A 356 -8.14 -10.13 21.93
CA PHE A 356 -8.34 -11.05 23.04
C PHE A 356 -7.32 -10.87 24.18
N LEU A 357 -6.03 -10.77 23.82
CA LEU A 357 -4.96 -10.57 24.79
C LEU A 357 -5.06 -9.21 25.50
N LEU A 358 -5.49 -8.17 24.80
CA LEU A 358 -5.73 -6.86 25.35
C LEU A 358 -6.84 -6.88 26.40
N ASP A 359 -7.95 -7.57 26.12
CA ASP A 359 -9.10 -7.63 27.03
C ASP A 359 -8.78 -8.48 28.27
N MET A 360 -8.14 -9.65 28.10
CA MET A 360 -7.65 -10.44 29.25
C MET A 360 -6.78 -9.65 30.21
N LYS A 361 -5.90 -8.79 29.69
CA LYS A 361 -5.04 -7.96 30.55
C LYS A 361 -5.82 -6.92 31.33
N LYS A 362 -6.88 -6.34 30.75
CA LYS A 362 -7.76 -5.39 31.47
C LYS A 362 -8.49 -6.08 32.64
N GLU A 363 -8.99 -7.31 32.40
CA GLU A 363 -9.67 -8.10 33.43
C GLU A 363 -8.74 -8.50 34.59
N THR A 364 -7.46 -8.76 34.31
CA THR A 364 -6.48 -9.13 35.33
C THR A 364 -6.00 -7.94 36.19
N GLN A 365 -6.24 -6.69 35.73
CA GLN A 365 -5.87 -5.46 36.42
C GLN A 365 -7.01 -4.83 37.23
N GLN A 366 -8.22 -5.39 37.17
CA GLN A 366 -9.37 -5.09 38.01
C GLN A 366 -9.44 -6.03 39.21
#